data_b89c522259931e8991cdbfcacac08675
#
_entry.id   b89c522259931e8991cdbfcacac08675
#
_cell.length_a   1.000
_cell.length_b   1.000
_cell.length_c   1.000
_cell.angle_alpha   90.00
_cell.angle_beta   90.00
_cell.angle_gamma   90.00
#
_symmetry.space_group_name_H-M   'P 1'
#
loop_
_entity.id
_entity.type
_entity.pdbx_description
1 polymer ?
#
loop_
_entity_poly.entity_id
_entity_poly.type
_entity_poly.pdbx_seq_one_letter_code
_entity_poly.pdbx_strand_id
1 'polypeptide(L)'
;MAFNQIQFQHGMSIPEFLRSFGTEAQCAEAIKAARWPEGFRCPRCSSSDHYVVGHGVRKLFQCNGCRHQTSLTAGSLMAHTKLPLTTWFLAIYLISQAKTGLSALALKRQLGVSYPTAWLLHQKINRAMATQDAPHQLSVTVQLDDAYLGGERTGGKVGRGSENKVPFVAAVSVNDHGHPMFIKLNVVRGFTSEAISKWAKSNLAPGTSVHSDGLACFSAVADAGCLHLPMVVGSLKPRDLPSFKWVNTVLGNLKTTLAGAFHALNYRKLG
;
A
#
# COMPACT_ATOMS: atom_id res chain seq x y z
N MET A 1 -3.31 -25.76 16.05
CA MET A 1 -3.00 -24.32 15.94
C MET A 1 -4.32 -23.58 15.97
N ALA A 2 -4.46 -22.57 16.85
CA ALA A 2 -5.65 -21.75 16.86
C ALA A 2 -5.73 -20.96 15.55
N PHE A 3 -6.78 -21.18 14.76
CA PHE A 3 -7.04 -20.38 13.57
C PHE A 3 -7.24 -18.93 14.01
N ASN A 4 -6.46 -18.01 13.45
CA ASN A 4 -6.70 -16.59 13.66
C ASN A 4 -7.99 -16.21 12.92
N GLN A 5 -9.08 -16.05 13.65
CA GLN A 5 -10.40 -15.70 13.10
C GLN A 5 -10.42 -14.34 12.37
N ILE A 6 -9.35 -13.56 12.48
CA ILE A 6 -9.19 -12.25 11.85
C ILE A 6 -8.49 -12.33 10.49
N GLN A 7 -8.10 -13.51 10.05
CA GLN A 7 -7.44 -13.67 8.76
C GLN A 7 -8.47 -13.70 7.62
N PHE A 8 -8.71 -12.54 6.98
CA PHE A 8 -9.68 -12.36 5.90
C PHE A 8 -9.20 -12.87 4.55
N GLN A 9 -7.90 -12.98 4.35
CA GLN A 9 -7.31 -13.40 3.10
C GLN A 9 -6.59 -14.73 3.29
N HIS A 10 -6.98 -15.71 2.49
CA HIS A 10 -6.20 -16.93 2.37
C HIS A 10 -4.87 -16.58 1.72
N GLY A 11 -3.78 -16.68 2.46
CA GLY A 11 -2.44 -16.54 1.90
C GLY A 11 -2.19 -17.67 0.90
N MET A 12 -1.55 -17.36 -0.22
CA MET A 12 -1.09 -18.37 -1.18
C MET A 12 0.21 -19.00 -0.66
N SER A 13 0.28 -20.32 -0.60
CA SER A 13 1.52 -21.02 -0.27
C SER A 13 2.51 -20.98 -1.44
N ILE A 14 3.83 -21.16 -1.16
CA ILE A 14 4.85 -21.26 -2.21
C ILE A 14 4.54 -22.34 -3.26
N PRO A 15 4.11 -23.56 -2.88
CA PRO A 15 3.73 -24.57 -3.87
C PRO A 15 2.55 -24.16 -4.75
N GLU A 16 1.55 -23.47 -4.20
CA GLU A 16 0.42 -22.92 -4.97
C GLU A 16 0.88 -21.83 -5.92
N PHE A 17 1.74 -20.91 -5.45
CA PHE A 17 2.33 -19.88 -6.26
C PHE A 17 3.08 -20.49 -7.48
N LEU A 18 3.94 -21.49 -7.25
CA LEU A 18 4.70 -22.11 -8.31
C LEU A 18 3.81 -22.88 -9.30
N ARG A 19 2.71 -23.50 -8.85
CA ARG A 19 1.72 -24.12 -9.75
C ARG A 19 1.02 -23.10 -10.64
N SER A 20 0.73 -21.90 -10.11
CA SER A 20 -0.06 -20.88 -10.81
C SER A 20 0.79 -19.92 -11.65
N PHE A 21 2.03 -19.64 -11.21
CA PHE A 21 2.89 -18.60 -11.77
C PHE A 21 4.36 -19.04 -11.94
N GLY A 22 4.61 -20.34 -11.94
CA GLY A 22 5.97 -20.92 -12.06
C GLY A 22 6.59 -20.80 -13.45
N THR A 23 5.80 -20.51 -14.49
CA THR A 23 6.29 -20.37 -15.87
C THR A 23 5.96 -19.03 -16.49
N GLU A 24 6.78 -18.60 -17.47
CA GLU A 24 6.54 -17.36 -18.23
C GLU A 24 5.17 -17.36 -18.91
N ALA A 25 4.73 -18.51 -19.41
CA ALA A 25 3.43 -18.65 -20.08
C ALA A 25 2.28 -18.39 -19.09
N GLN A 26 2.34 -18.97 -17.88
CA GLN A 26 1.32 -18.75 -16.85
C GLN A 26 1.29 -17.28 -16.41
N CYS A 27 2.44 -16.65 -16.19
CA CYS A 27 2.52 -15.24 -15.85
C CYS A 27 1.97 -14.36 -16.99
N ALA A 28 2.27 -14.69 -18.25
CA ALA A 28 1.77 -13.94 -19.40
C ALA A 28 0.24 -14.04 -19.53
N GLU A 29 -0.35 -15.23 -19.34
CA GLU A 29 -1.80 -15.39 -19.36
C GLU A 29 -2.49 -14.67 -18.20
N ALA A 30 -1.90 -14.67 -17.01
CA ALA A 30 -2.42 -13.91 -15.87
C ALA A 30 -2.44 -12.39 -16.14
N ILE A 31 -1.36 -11.84 -16.73
CA ILE A 31 -1.31 -10.42 -17.10
C ILE A 31 -2.35 -10.14 -18.20
N LYS A 32 -2.47 -11.02 -19.18
CA LYS A 32 -3.42 -10.87 -20.29
C LYS A 32 -4.87 -10.84 -19.78
N ALA A 33 -5.22 -11.76 -18.89
CA ALA A 33 -6.55 -11.83 -18.27
C ALA A 33 -6.85 -10.58 -17.42
N ALA A 34 -5.87 -10.10 -16.63
CA ALA A 34 -6.02 -8.88 -15.83
C ALA A 34 -6.12 -7.61 -16.69
N ARG A 35 -5.38 -7.55 -17.82
CA ARG A 35 -5.35 -6.38 -18.68
C ARG A 35 -6.57 -6.31 -19.62
N TRP A 36 -7.02 -7.42 -20.08
CA TRP A 36 -8.10 -7.57 -21.07
C TRP A 36 -9.10 -8.65 -20.65
N PRO A 37 -9.88 -8.42 -19.59
CA PRO A 37 -10.82 -9.43 -19.07
C PRO A 37 -11.87 -9.84 -20.10
N GLU A 38 -12.25 -8.92 -20.99
CA GLU A 38 -13.20 -9.16 -22.08
C GLU A 38 -12.51 -9.38 -23.45
N GLY A 39 -11.23 -9.73 -23.44
CA GLY A 39 -10.42 -9.83 -24.66
C GLY A 39 -9.68 -8.54 -25.00
N PHE A 40 -8.79 -8.65 -25.98
CA PHE A 40 -7.93 -7.54 -26.38
C PHE A 40 -8.74 -6.29 -26.75
N ARG A 41 -8.26 -5.13 -26.28
CA ARG A 41 -8.73 -3.80 -26.69
C ARG A 41 -7.52 -2.94 -27.07
N CYS A 42 -7.53 -2.43 -28.29
CA CYS A 42 -6.45 -1.57 -28.78
C CYS A 42 -6.41 -0.25 -27.96
N PRO A 43 -5.28 0.12 -27.37
CA PRO A 43 -5.18 1.35 -26.57
C PRO A 43 -5.30 2.64 -27.41
N ARG A 44 -5.26 2.55 -28.75
CA ARG A 44 -5.33 3.71 -29.65
C ARG A 44 -6.72 3.90 -30.27
N CYS A 45 -7.40 2.81 -30.67
CA CYS A 45 -8.68 2.90 -31.38
C CYS A 45 -9.78 2.00 -30.81
N SER A 46 -9.54 1.34 -29.69
CA SER A 46 -10.48 0.47 -28.97
C SER A 46 -11.00 -0.76 -29.76
N SER A 47 -10.47 -1.03 -30.96
CA SER A 47 -10.80 -2.24 -31.72
C SER A 47 -10.36 -3.49 -30.98
N SER A 48 -11.16 -4.57 -31.08
CA SER A 48 -10.84 -5.89 -30.54
C SER A 48 -10.02 -6.75 -31.50
N ASP A 49 -10.08 -6.45 -32.81
CA ASP A 49 -9.42 -7.24 -33.84
C ASP A 49 -7.90 -7.04 -33.81
N HIS A 50 -7.20 -8.14 -33.66
CA HIS A 50 -5.75 -8.14 -33.57
C HIS A 50 -5.15 -9.46 -34.01
N TYR A 51 -3.88 -9.42 -34.33
CA TYR A 51 -3.05 -10.61 -34.43
C TYR A 51 -1.79 -10.49 -33.54
N VAL A 52 -1.24 -11.63 -33.19
CA VAL A 52 -0.04 -11.68 -32.33
C VAL A 52 1.17 -11.83 -33.20
N VAL A 53 2.06 -10.84 -33.15
CA VAL A 53 3.36 -10.89 -33.83
C VAL A 53 4.37 -11.44 -32.83
N GLY A 54 4.99 -12.57 -33.19
CA GLY A 54 6.02 -13.17 -32.34
C GLY A 54 7.39 -12.60 -32.70
N HIS A 55 8.05 -11.92 -31.76
CA HIS A 55 9.49 -11.66 -31.82
C HIS A 55 10.14 -12.36 -30.63
N GLY A 56 10.61 -13.58 -30.82
CA GLY A 56 11.27 -14.38 -29.80
C GLY A 56 10.40 -14.56 -28.54
N VAL A 57 10.91 -14.17 -27.38
CA VAL A 57 10.18 -14.27 -26.09
C VAL A 57 9.12 -13.18 -25.92
N ARG A 58 9.09 -12.14 -26.77
CA ARG A 58 8.16 -11.01 -26.66
C ARG A 58 7.05 -11.11 -27.69
N LYS A 59 5.83 -11.33 -27.21
CA LYS A 59 4.63 -11.25 -28.03
C LYS A 59 4.15 -9.81 -28.12
N LEU A 60 3.88 -9.33 -29.35
CA LEU A 60 3.26 -8.04 -29.61
C LEU A 60 1.86 -8.28 -30.15
N PHE A 61 0.91 -7.51 -29.65
CA PHE A 61 -0.47 -7.49 -30.12
C PHE A 61 -0.61 -6.33 -31.10
N GLN A 62 -0.82 -6.64 -32.38
CA GLN A 62 -1.01 -5.63 -33.42
C GLN A 62 -2.48 -5.51 -33.80
N CYS A 63 -3.01 -4.30 -33.64
CA CYS A 63 -4.39 -3.99 -34.03
C CYS A 63 -4.57 -4.07 -35.55
N ASN A 64 -5.61 -4.73 -36.02
CA ASN A 64 -5.95 -4.81 -37.45
C ASN A 64 -6.42 -3.46 -38.01
N GLY A 65 -7.17 -2.68 -37.21
CA GLY A 65 -7.74 -1.42 -37.65
C GLY A 65 -6.71 -0.29 -37.81
N CYS A 66 -5.86 -0.06 -36.80
CA CYS A 66 -4.94 1.10 -36.79
C CYS A 66 -3.45 0.73 -36.82
N ARG A 67 -3.10 -0.55 -36.95
CA ARG A 67 -1.73 -1.09 -36.98
C ARG A 67 -0.90 -0.80 -35.73
N HIS A 68 -1.50 -0.25 -34.67
CA HIS A 68 -0.80 -0.01 -33.42
C HIS A 68 -0.34 -1.33 -32.81
N GLN A 69 0.94 -1.38 -32.40
CA GLN A 69 1.53 -2.53 -31.71
C GLN A 69 1.65 -2.23 -30.22
N THR A 70 1.20 -3.14 -29.39
CA THR A 70 1.35 -3.05 -27.94
C THR A 70 1.90 -4.36 -27.38
N SER A 71 2.83 -4.26 -26.43
CA SER A 71 3.29 -5.43 -25.70
C SER A 71 2.36 -5.71 -24.50
N LEU A 72 2.41 -6.93 -23.99
CA LEU A 72 1.64 -7.35 -22.81
C LEU A 72 1.92 -6.45 -21.59
N THR A 73 3.16 -5.98 -21.46
CA THR A 73 3.60 -5.15 -20.31
C THR A 73 3.55 -3.64 -20.58
N ALA A 74 3.22 -3.20 -21.79
CA ALA A 74 3.18 -1.78 -22.13
C ALA A 74 2.20 -0.99 -21.24
N GLY A 75 2.63 0.13 -20.67
CA GLY A 75 1.81 0.97 -19.79
C GLY A 75 1.56 0.40 -18.39
N SER A 76 2.17 -0.73 -18.03
CA SER A 76 2.11 -1.31 -16.69
C SER A 76 3.38 -1.02 -15.89
N LEU A 77 3.40 -1.41 -14.61
CA LEU A 77 4.61 -1.34 -13.77
C LEU A 77 5.79 -2.14 -14.35
N MET A 78 5.51 -3.14 -15.21
CA MET A 78 6.48 -3.98 -15.91
C MET A 78 6.91 -3.41 -17.27
N ALA A 79 6.47 -2.20 -17.62
CA ALA A 79 6.85 -1.59 -18.90
C ALA A 79 8.37 -1.48 -19.06
N HIS A 80 8.86 -1.76 -20.28
CA HIS A 80 10.27 -1.75 -20.63
C HIS A 80 11.17 -2.70 -19.81
N THR A 81 10.57 -3.71 -19.14
CA THR A 81 11.35 -4.68 -18.37
C THR A 81 12.20 -5.57 -19.27
N LYS A 82 13.41 -5.91 -18.80
CA LYS A 82 14.26 -6.97 -19.34
C LYS A 82 14.20 -8.25 -18.51
N LEU A 83 13.55 -8.18 -17.33
CA LEU A 83 13.41 -9.31 -16.44
C LEU A 83 12.30 -10.25 -16.91
N PRO A 84 12.44 -11.56 -16.65
CA PRO A 84 11.36 -12.53 -16.81
C PRO A 84 10.12 -12.12 -16.00
N LEU A 85 8.94 -12.45 -16.50
CA LEU A 85 7.69 -12.21 -15.78
C LEU A 85 7.62 -13.02 -14.47
N THR A 86 8.16 -14.23 -14.48
CA THR A 86 8.29 -15.08 -13.28
C THR A 86 9.05 -14.38 -12.16
N THR A 87 10.11 -13.61 -12.48
CA THR A 87 10.84 -12.79 -11.49
C THR A 87 9.96 -11.67 -10.93
N TRP A 88 9.14 -11.03 -11.75
CA TRP A 88 8.20 -9.99 -11.31
C TRP A 88 7.12 -10.57 -10.40
N PHE A 89 6.51 -11.69 -10.79
CA PHE A 89 5.47 -12.35 -9.99
C PHE A 89 6.02 -12.83 -8.66
N LEU A 90 7.22 -13.40 -8.64
CA LEU A 90 7.88 -13.81 -7.41
C LEU A 90 8.19 -12.60 -6.51
N ALA A 91 8.65 -11.47 -7.08
CA ALA A 91 8.86 -10.24 -6.32
C ALA A 91 7.57 -9.73 -5.67
N ILE A 92 6.47 -9.69 -6.45
CA ILE A 92 5.14 -9.27 -5.95
C ILE A 92 4.70 -10.22 -4.82
N TYR A 93 4.81 -11.52 -5.03
CA TYR A 93 4.46 -12.53 -4.04
C TYR A 93 5.23 -12.33 -2.73
N LEU A 94 6.56 -12.24 -2.79
CA LEU A 94 7.42 -12.11 -1.60
C LEU A 94 7.16 -10.80 -0.84
N ILE A 95 6.95 -9.70 -1.53
CA ILE A 95 6.64 -8.41 -0.90
C ILE A 95 5.26 -8.44 -0.25
N SER A 96 4.25 -9.01 -0.90
CA SER A 96 2.88 -9.07 -0.39
C SER A 96 2.73 -9.99 0.83
N GLN A 97 3.56 -11.03 0.95
CA GLN A 97 3.54 -11.97 2.10
C GLN A 97 4.31 -11.46 3.32
N ALA A 98 5.17 -10.45 3.16
CA ALA A 98 6.07 -9.98 4.21
C ALA A 98 5.35 -9.02 5.17
N LYS A 99 4.76 -9.54 6.25
CA LYS A 99 4.06 -8.73 7.28
C LYS A 99 4.91 -7.57 7.85
N THR A 100 6.20 -7.78 8.03
CA THR A 100 7.15 -6.80 8.58
C THR A 100 7.95 -6.08 7.50
N GLY A 101 7.49 -6.16 6.24
CA GLY A 101 8.21 -5.63 5.09
C GLY A 101 9.37 -6.53 4.66
N LEU A 102 9.88 -6.27 3.47
CA LEU A 102 11.00 -7.00 2.88
C LEU A 102 12.05 -5.98 2.41
N SER A 103 13.30 -6.10 2.89
CA SER A 103 14.35 -5.20 2.44
C SER A 103 14.77 -5.51 0.99
N ALA A 104 15.25 -4.50 0.25
CA ALA A 104 15.77 -4.71 -1.09
C ALA A 104 16.97 -5.69 -1.12
N LEU A 105 17.73 -5.78 -0.02
CA LEU A 105 18.82 -6.76 0.11
C LEU A 105 18.30 -8.19 0.26
N ALA A 106 17.24 -8.40 1.04
CA ALA A 106 16.59 -9.69 1.15
C ALA A 106 15.95 -10.10 -0.19
N LEU A 107 15.26 -9.16 -0.84
CA LEU A 107 14.67 -9.38 -2.17
C LEU A 107 15.73 -9.76 -3.22
N LYS A 108 16.89 -9.07 -3.24
CA LYS A 108 18.03 -9.43 -4.10
C LYS A 108 18.44 -10.89 -3.91
N ARG A 109 18.58 -11.34 -2.66
CA ARG A 109 19.02 -12.70 -2.33
C ARG A 109 18.01 -13.75 -2.78
N GLN A 110 16.72 -13.47 -2.59
CA GLN A 110 15.64 -14.39 -2.93
C GLN A 110 15.39 -14.49 -4.44
N LEU A 111 15.55 -13.37 -5.17
CA LEU A 111 15.35 -13.32 -6.62
C LEU A 111 16.61 -13.68 -7.45
N GLY A 112 17.80 -13.68 -6.84
CA GLY A 112 19.04 -13.91 -7.56
C GLY A 112 19.42 -12.78 -8.53
N VAL A 113 18.94 -11.54 -8.29
CA VAL A 113 19.20 -10.37 -9.14
C VAL A 113 20.23 -9.42 -8.52
N SER A 114 20.68 -8.41 -9.26
CA SER A 114 21.56 -7.37 -8.71
C SER A 114 20.80 -6.50 -7.69
N TYR A 115 21.54 -5.86 -6.76
CA TYR A 115 20.91 -4.97 -5.76
C TYR A 115 20.15 -3.79 -6.40
N PRO A 116 20.70 -3.07 -7.41
CA PRO A 116 19.93 -2.00 -8.08
C PRO A 116 18.62 -2.51 -8.70
N THR A 117 18.63 -3.72 -9.27
CA THR A 117 17.45 -4.37 -9.85
C THR A 117 16.41 -4.67 -8.77
N ALA A 118 16.82 -5.29 -7.67
CA ALA A 118 15.92 -5.59 -6.55
C ALA A 118 15.34 -4.31 -5.92
N TRP A 119 16.16 -3.27 -5.76
CA TRP A 119 15.72 -1.98 -5.25
C TRP A 119 14.68 -1.33 -6.18
N LEU A 120 14.93 -1.33 -7.50
CA LEU A 120 14.00 -0.78 -8.49
C LEU A 120 12.66 -1.55 -8.52
N LEU A 121 12.71 -2.89 -8.46
CA LEU A 121 11.52 -3.74 -8.35
C LEU A 121 10.70 -3.37 -7.11
N HIS A 122 11.37 -3.30 -5.96
CA HIS A 122 10.76 -2.95 -4.68
C HIS A 122 10.06 -1.58 -4.74
N GLN A 123 10.75 -0.56 -5.27
CA GLN A 123 10.18 0.79 -5.41
C GLN A 123 8.98 0.82 -6.38
N LYS A 124 9.07 0.15 -7.52
CA LYS A 124 7.96 0.10 -8.49
C LYS A 124 6.73 -0.59 -7.91
N ILE A 125 6.90 -1.73 -7.22
CA ILE A 125 5.79 -2.48 -6.64
C ILE A 125 5.14 -1.66 -5.52
N ASN A 126 5.92 -1.09 -4.60
CA ASN A 126 5.39 -0.25 -3.52
C ASN A 126 4.66 0.98 -4.05
N ARG A 127 5.21 1.64 -5.07
CA ARG A 127 4.55 2.78 -5.72
C ARG A 127 3.23 2.39 -6.38
N ALA A 128 3.17 1.23 -7.04
CA ALA A 128 1.94 0.75 -7.66
C ALA A 128 0.87 0.46 -6.61
N MET A 129 1.24 -0.18 -5.48
CA MET A 129 0.32 -0.40 -4.36
C MET A 129 -0.19 0.92 -3.77
N ALA A 130 0.69 1.89 -3.52
CA ALA A 130 0.31 3.20 -3.00
C ALA A 130 -0.61 3.96 -3.97
N THR A 131 -0.36 3.90 -5.28
CA THR A 131 -1.21 4.53 -6.30
C THR A 131 -2.59 3.90 -6.37
N GLN A 132 -2.67 2.57 -6.24
CA GLN A 132 -3.94 1.84 -6.24
C GLN A 132 -4.76 2.14 -4.98
N ASP A 133 -4.11 2.33 -3.83
CA ASP A 133 -4.77 2.63 -2.56
C ASP A 133 -5.19 4.11 -2.44
N ALA A 134 -4.51 5.03 -3.13
CA ALA A 134 -4.71 6.47 -2.98
C ALA A 134 -6.17 6.94 -3.12
N PRO A 135 -6.96 6.50 -4.13
CA PRO A 135 -8.35 6.95 -4.31
C PRO A 135 -9.33 6.33 -3.32
N HIS A 136 -8.93 5.29 -2.59
CA HIS A 136 -9.82 4.63 -1.63
C HIS A 136 -10.06 5.52 -0.41
N GLN A 137 -11.33 5.73 -0.05
CA GLN A 137 -11.72 6.42 1.17
C GLN A 137 -12.15 5.41 2.24
N LEU A 138 -11.73 5.67 3.48
CA LEU A 138 -12.15 4.88 4.63
C LEU A 138 -13.60 5.19 4.97
N SER A 139 -14.38 4.16 5.36
CA SER A 139 -15.80 4.28 5.67
C SER A 139 -16.18 3.45 6.89
N VAL A 140 -17.43 3.52 7.29
CA VAL A 140 -18.07 2.85 8.44
C VAL A 140 -17.53 3.40 9.75
N THR A 141 -16.61 2.72 10.39
CA THR A 141 -15.96 3.17 11.64
C THR A 141 -14.46 3.26 11.42
N VAL A 142 -13.84 4.37 11.81
CA VAL A 142 -12.42 4.63 11.65
C VAL A 142 -11.77 4.95 12.99
N GLN A 143 -10.68 4.25 13.30
CA GLN A 143 -9.78 4.56 14.41
C GLN A 143 -8.69 5.49 13.88
N LEU A 144 -8.54 6.66 14.49
CA LEU A 144 -7.64 7.72 14.06
C LEU A 144 -6.66 8.09 15.16
N ASP A 145 -5.37 8.20 14.83
CA ASP A 145 -4.32 8.57 15.78
C ASP A 145 -3.23 9.42 15.13
N ASP A 146 -2.55 10.24 15.94
CA ASP A 146 -1.39 11.00 15.52
C ASP A 146 -0.10 10.22 15.76
N ALA A 147 0.82 10.29 14.81
CA ALA A 147 2.12 9.66 14.96
C ALA A 147 3.23 10.46 14.30
N TYR A 148 4.47 10.14 14.66
CA TYR A 148 5.65 10.79 14.14
C TYR A 148 6.66 9.76 13.63
N LEU A 149 7.20 10.00 12.44
CA LEU A 149 8.35 9.28 11.90
C LEU A 149 9.63 10.09 12.19
N GLY A 150 10.67 9.42 12.59
CA GLY A 150 11.98 10.02 12.85
C GLY A 150 12.59 9.52 14.15
N GLY A 151 13.94 9.44 14.15
CA GLY A 151 14.73 9.06 15.32
C GLY A 151 14.98 10.24 16.25
N GLU A 152 15.36 9.94 17.49
CA GLU A 152 15.89 10.93 18.41
C GLU A 152 17.19 11.48 17.84
N ARG A 153 17.20 12.77 17.46
CA ARG A 153 18.45 13.51 17.32
C ARG A 153 18.68 14.26 18.62
N THR A 154 19.88 14.09 19.17
CA THR A 154 20.36 14.88 20.31
C THR A 154 20.43 16.35 19.90
N GLY A 155 19.77 17.20 20.65
CA GLY A 155 19.72 18.66 20.43
C GLY A 155 18.54 19.09 19.55
N GLY A 156 17.56 19.73 20.13
CA GLY A 156 16.37 20.27 19.51
C GLY A 156 15.20 20.33 20.48
N LYS A 157 14.12 20.99 20.09
CA LYS A 157 12.91 21.10 20.90
C LYS A 157 12.30 19.71 21.11
N VAL A 158 12.13 19.31 22.37
CA VAL A 158 11.49 18.03 22.75
C VAL A 158 9.96 18.16 22.61
N GLY A 159 9.29 17.16 22.05
CA GLY A 159 7.83 17.07 22.01
C GLY A 159 7.20 17.22 20.62
N ARG A 160 5.91 17.51 20.60
CA ARG A 160 5.10 17.78 19.41
C ARG A 160 5.57 19.10 18.76
N GLY A 161 6.33 19.08 17.72
CA GLY A 161 6.90 20.28 17.07
C GLY A 161 8.41 20.22 16.90
N SER A 162 9.03 19.08 17.16
CA SER A 162 10.42 18.81 16.84
C SER A 162 10.61 18.82 15.31
N GLU A 163 11.51 19.68 14.81
CA GLU A 163 11.86 19.77 13.39
C GLU A 163 12.45 18.47 12.80
N ASN A 164 12.83 17.54 13.67
CA ASN A 164 13.44 16.26 13.30
C ASN A 164 12.43 15.12 13.14
N LYS A 165 11.13 15.39 13.32
CA LYS A 165 10.06 14.41 13.23
C LYS A 165 9.08 14.78 12.10
N VAL A 166 8.68 13.79 11.31
CA VAL A 166 7.66 13.96 10.27
C VAL A 166 6.32 13.52 10.84
N PRO A 167 5.35 14.44 11.02
CA PRO A 167 4.03 14.08 11.49
C PRO A 167 3.24 13.33 10.42
N PHE A 168 2.53 12.29 10.81
CA PHE A 168 1.61 11.57 9.93
C PHE A 168 0.36 11.12 10.68
N VAL A 169 -0.73 11.01 9.95
CA VAL A 169 -1.99 10.48 10.42
C VAL A 169 -2.00 8.98 10.18
N ALA A 170 -2.36 8.22 11.21
CA ALA A 170 -2.66 6.80 11.11
C ALA A 170 -4.17 6.59 11.26
N ALA A 171 -4.80 5.95 10.28
CA ALA A 171 -6.22 5.67 10.30
C ALA A 171 -6.50 4.23 9.86
N VAL A 172 -7.39 3.55 10.58
CA VAL A 172 -7.79 2.17 10.30
C VAL A 172 -9.29 2.09 10.28
N SER A 173 -9.88 1.69 9.15
CA SER A 173 -11.31 1.37 9.11
C SER A 173 -11.58 -0.03 9.65
N VAL A 174 -12.68 -0.17 10.36
CA VAL A 174 -13.15 -1.44 10.91
C VAL A 174 -14.57 -1.70 10.43
N ASN A 175 -14.90 -2.99 10.21
CA ASN A 175 -16.25 -3.41 9.87
C ASN A 175 -17.14 -3.51 11.13
N ASP A 176 -18.42 -3.86 10.94
CA ASP A 176 -19.41 -3.99 12.01
C ASP A 176 -19.06 -5.08 13.05
N HIS A 177 -18.18 -6.01 12.69
CA HIS A 177 -17.65 -7.03 13.60
C HIS A 177 -16.38 -6.58 14.33
N GLY A 178 -15.96 -5.32 14.16
CA GLY A 178 -14.74 -4.77 14.75
C GLY A 178 -13.43 -5.28 14.13
N HIS A 179 -13.46 -5.81 12.91
CA HIS A 179 -12.28 -6.28 12.21
C HIS A 179 -11.68 -5.18 11.31
N PRO A 180 -10.33 -5.06 11.23
CA PRO A 180 -9.68 -4.04 10.42
C PRO A 180 -9.85 -4.38 8.94
N MET A 181 -10.20 -3.37 8.12
CA MET A 181 -10.42 -3.51 6.69
C MET A 181 -9.35 -2.82 5.87
N PHE A 182 -9.20 -1.52 6.06
CA PHE A 182 -8.28 -0.69 5.30
C PHE A 182 -7.49 0.24 6.21
N ILE A 183 -6.31 0.64 5.75
CA ILE A 183 -5.37 1.47 6.50
C ILE A 183 -4.98 2.66 5.64
N LYS A 184 -4.90 3.86 6.25
CA LYS A 184 -4.26 5.04 5.68
C LYS A 184 -3.16 5.53 6.60
N LEU A 185 -1.97 5.72 6.04
CA LEU A 185 -0.81 6.30 6.70
C LEU A 185 -0.33 7.45 5.83
N ASN A 186 -0.72 8.68 6.17
CA ASN A 186 -0.43 9.84 5.35
C ASN A 186 0.36 10.89 6.12
N VAL A 187 1.48 11.32 5.53
CA VAL A 187 2.25 12.45 6.04
C VAL A 187 1.39 13.73 5.95
N VAL A 188 1.40 14.51 7.01
CA VAL A 188 0.74 15.81 7.10
C VAL A 188 1.77 16.89 7.41
N ARG A 189 1.49 18.15 7.08
CA ARG A 189 2.41 19.26 7.39
C ARG A 189 2.51 19.55 8.88
N GLY A 190 1.50 19.15 9.65
CA GLY A 190 1.39 19.35 11.08
C GLY A 190 -0.01 18.95 11.55
N PHE A 191 -0.21 18.86 12.86
CA PHE A 191 -1.50 18.59 13.45
C PHE A 191 -2.26 19.91 13.69
N THR A 192 -2.72 20.53 12.59
CA THR A 192 -3.59 21.70 12.58
C THR A 192 -4.96 21.31 12.05
N SER A 193 -6.01 22.05 12.44
CA SER A 193 -7.36 21.80 11.95
C SER A 193 -7.46 21.87 10.42
N GLU A 194 -6.76 22.81 9.79
CA GLU A 194 -6.71 22.95 8.32
C GLU A 194 -6.09 21.70 7.65
N ALA A 195 -4.95 21.22 8.17
CA ALA A 195 -4.27 20.03 7.64
C ALA A 195 -5.14 18.78 7.77
N ILE A 196 -5.81 18.61 8.92
CA ILE A 196 -6.69 17.47 9.18
C ILE A 196 -7.98 17.56 8.36
N SER A 197 -8.58 18.74 8.21
CA SER A 197 -9.75 18.94 7.34
C SER A 197 -9.43 18.54 5.89
N LYS A 198 -8.29 19.01 5.35
CA LYS A 198 -7.85 18.65 4.00
C LYS A 198 -7.62 17.15 3.86
N TRP A 199 -6.94 16.54 4.84
CA TRP A 199 -6.69 15.11 4.87
C TRP A 199 -8.01 14.31 4.92
N ALA A 200 -8.94 14.70 5.80
CA ALA A 200 -10.22 14.02 5.98
C ALA A 200 -11.05 14.01 4.69
N LYS A 201 -11.18 15.16 4.02
CA LYS A 201 -11.91 15.27 2.73
C LYS A 201 -11.37 14.34 1.64
N SER A 202 -10.08 14.03 1.68
CA SER A 202 -9.45 13.14 0.69
C SER A 202 -9.52 11.67 1.07
N ASN A 203 -9.54 11.32 2.36
CA ASN A 203 -9.32 9.97 2.86
C ASN A 203 -10.51 9.33 3.58
N LEU A 204 -11.52 10.12 3.95
CA LEU A 204 -12.72 9.64 4.64
C LEU A 204 -13.96 9.82 3.77
N ALA A 205 -14.82 8.80 3.74
CA ALA A 205 -16.13 8.92 3.13
C ALA A 205 -17.09 9.71 4.05
N PRO A 206 -18.00 10.52 3.50
CA PRO A 206 -19.02 11.18 4.31
C PRO A 206 -19.87 10.16 5.12
N GLY A 207 -20.29 10.54 6.32
CA GLY A 207 -21.03 9.65 7.22
C GLY A 207 -20.18 8.68 8.04
N THR A 208 -18.86 8.68 7.88
CA THR A 208 -17.94 7.84 8.66
C THR A 208 -17.90 8.27 10.12
N SER A 209 -17.95 7.28 11.05
CA SER A 209 -17.75 7.50 12.48
C SER A 209 -16.25 7.44 12.81
N VAL A 210 -15.66 8.51 13.30
CA VAL A 210 -14.23 8.64 13.57
C VAL A 210 -13.95 8.69 15.05
N HIS A 211 -13.29 7.66 15.60
CA HIS A 211 -12.78 7.61 16.95
C HIS A 211 -11.35 8.15 17.01
N SER A 212 -11.08 9.14 17.84
CA SER A 212 -9.73 9.69 18.05
C SER A 212 -9.43 9.92 19.53
N ASP A 213 -8.16 10.16 19.87
CA ASP A 213 -7.68 10.41 21.24
C ASP A 213 -8.09 11.77 21.84
N GLY A 214 -8.91 12.54 21.13
CA GLY A 214 -9.35 13.87 21.57
C GLY A 214 -8.35 14.99 21.29
N LEU A 215 -7.34 14.79 20.44
CA LEU A 215 -6.49 15.88 19.96
C LEU A 215 -7.36 16.92 19.24
N ALA A 216 -7.27 18.19 19.67
CA ALA A 216 -8.20 19.26 19.25
C ALA A 216 -8.36 19.40 17.73
N CYS A 217 -7.28 19.23 16.96
CA CYS A 217 -7.33 19.33 15.49
C CYS A 217 -8.16 18.22 14.83
N PHE A 218 -8.38 17.07 15.49
CA PHE A 218 -9.18 15.98 14.93
C PHE A 218 -10.68 16.29 14.86
N SER A 219 -11.15 17.31 15.58
CA SER A 219 -12.52 17.80 15.39
C SER A 219 -12.81 18.24 13.95
N ALA A 220 -11.77 18.64 13.19
CA ALA A 220 -11.89 19.06 11.79
C ALA A 220 -12.27 17.92 10.81
N VAL A 221 -12.35 16.66 11.25
CA VAL A 221 -12.93 15.58 10.42
C VAL A 221 -14.41 15.82 10.11
N ALA A 222 -15.08 16.60 10.95
CA ALA A 222 -16.47 17.02 10.71
C ALA A 222 -16.63 17.83 9.41
N ASP A 223 -15.60 18.54 8.94
CA ASP A 223 -15.59 19.27 7.67
C ASP A 223 -15.70 18.35 6.43
N ALA A 224 -15.44 17.06 6.63
CA ALA A 224 -15.62 16.02 5.61
C ALA A 224 -16.98 15.31 5.70
N GLY A 225 -17.89 15.80 6.55
CA GLY A 225 -19.18 15.17 6.80
C GLY A 225 -19.09 13.91 7.68
N CYS A 226 -18.04 13.76 8.48
CA CYS A 226 -17.84 12.64 9.39
C CYS A 226 -18.35 12.94 10.80
N LEU A 227 -18.78 11.90 11.54
CA LEU A 227 -19.11 12.00 12.95
C LEU A 227 -17.84 11.81 13.79
N HIS A 228 -17.42 12.85 14.52
CA HIS A 228 -16.26 12.78 15.41
C HIS A 228 -16.65 12.28 16.79
N LEU A 229 -16.03 11.23 17.26
CA LEU A 229 -16.21 10.58 18.55
C LEU A 229 -14.88 10.62 19.33
N PRO A 230 -14.56 11.75 19.97
CA PRO A 230 -13.32 11.89 20.73
C PRO A 230 -13.40 11.06 22.01
N MET A 231 -12.34 10.35 22.34
CA MET A 231 -12.20 9.57 23.56
C MET A 231 -10.94 10.02 24.29
N VAL A 232 -11.12 10.63 25.45
CA VAL A 232 -9.99 11.05 26.30
C VAL A 232 -9.34 9.81 26.90
N VAL A 233 -8.13 9.51 26.46
CA VAL A 233 -7.38 8.30 26.84
C VAL A 233 -6.91 8.37 28.30
N GLY A 234 -6.51 9.56 28.77
CA GLY A 234 -6.07 9.78 30.16
C GLY A 234 -4.94 8.82 30.56
N SER A 235 -5.11 8.16 31.71
CA SER A 235 -4.18 7.17 32.25
C SER A 235 -4.50 5.72 31.84
N LEU A 236 -5.48 5.50 30.97
CA LEU A 236 -5.88 4.17 30.52
C LEU A 236 -4.76 3.51 29.70
N LYS A 237 -4.59 2.21 29.88
CA LYS A 237 -3.62 1.45 29.11
C LYS A 237 -4.18 1.13 27.72
N PRO A 238 -3.34 0.99 26.66
CA PRO A 238 -3.80 0.67 25.31
C PRO A 238 -4.70 -0.57 25.22
N ARG A 239 -4.49 -1.56 26.09
CA ARG A 239 -5.31 -2.78 26.17
C ARG A 239 -6.76 -2.52 26.63
N ASP A 240 -6.97 -1.44 27.35
CA ASP A 240 -8.26 -1.08 27.95
C ASP A 240 -9.06 -0.14 27.01
N LEU A 241 -8.52 0.10 25.81
CA LEU A 241 -9.05 1.00 24.78
C LEU A 241 -9.36 0.25 23.49
N PRO A 242 -10.46 -0.52 23.42
CA PRO A 242 -10.79 -1.31 22.23
C PRO A 242 -10.95 -0.45 20.96
N SER A 243 -11.38 0.81 21.11
CA SER A 243 -11.53 1.77 20.01
C SER A 243 -10.22 2.21 19.36
N PHE A 244 -9.05 1.88 19.95
CA PHE A 244 -7.72 2.18 19.39
C PHE A 244 -6.88 0.93 19.15
N LYS A 245 -7.45 -0.24 19.32
CA LYS A 245 -6.75 -1.54 19.19
C LYS A 245 -6.00 -1.66 17.87
N TRP A 246 -6.68 -1.34 16.77
CA TRP A 246 -6.14 -1.59 15.44
C TRP A 246 -5.16 -0.51 15.00
N VAL A 247 -5.43 0.76 15.29
CA VAL A 247 -4.48 1.84 14.98
C VAL A 247 -3.18 1.65 15.76
N ASN A 248 -3.25 1.27 17.05
CA ASN A 248 -2.06 0.94 17.85
C ASN A 248 -1.30 -0.28 17.30
N THR A 249 -2.02 -1.32 16.85
CA THR A 249 -1.41 -2.50 16.23
C THR A 249 -0.67 -2.12 14.95
N VAL A 250 -1.28 -1.29 14.10
CA VAL A 250 -0.68 -0.80 12.86
C VAL A 250 0.58 0.03 13.14
N LEU A 251 0.51 0.96 14.09
CA LEU A 251 1.67 1.77 14.50
C LEU A 251 2.80 0.91 15.07
N GLY A 252 2.49 -0.11 15.86
CA GLY A 252 3.47 -1.08 16.36
C GLY A 252 4.13 -1.88 15.23
N ASN A 253 3.34 -2.38 14.28
CA ASN A 253 3.85 -3.08 13.10
C ASN A 253 4.72 -2.17 12.22
N LEU A 254 4.32 -0.91 12.02
CA LEU A 254 5.10 0.08 11.27
C LEU A 254 6.47 0.31 11.92
N LYS A 255 6.52 0.53 13.24
CA LYS A 255 7.78 0.70 13.99
C LYS A 255 8.69 -0.52 13.83
N THR A 256 8.14 -1.72 13.94
CA THR A 256 8.89 -2.98 13.75
C THR A 256 9.43 -3.10 12.31
N THR A 257 8.62 -2.76 11.31
CA THR A 257 9.03 -2.76 9.90
C THR A 257 10.18 -1.78 9.66
N LEU A 258 10.06 -0.56 10.18
CA LEU A 258 11.09 0.47 10.03
C LEU A 258 12.39 0.07 10.71
N ALA A 259 12.32 -0.47 11.93
CA ALA A 259 13.50 -0.93 12.65
C ALA A 259 14.17 -2.16 12.01
N GLY A 260 13.38 -3.08 11.43
CA GLY A 260 13.89 -4.32 10.87
C GLY A 260 14.34 -4.24 9.41
N ALA A 261 13.66 -3.46 8.57
CA ALA A 261 13.90 -3.45 7.13
C ALA A 261 14.51 -2.13 6.60
N PHE A 262 14.34 -1.01 7.30
CA PHE A 262 14.64 0.33 6.78
C PHE A 262 15.46 1.18 7.78
N HIS A 263 16.60 0.69 8.23
CA HIS A 263 17.45 1.34 9.26
C HIS A 263 17.95 2.76 8.91
N ALA A 264 17.99 3.16 7.65
CA ALA A 264 18.57 4.42 7.19
C ALA A 264 17.57 5.28 6.39
N LEU A 265 16.32 5.37 6.84
CA LEU A 265 15.33 6.24 6.19
C LEU A 265 15.66 7.71 6.43
N ASN A 266 15.77 8.47 5.33
CA ASN A 266 15.83 9.92 5.39
C ASN A 266 14.39 10.47 5.40
N TYR A 267 13.83 10.63 6.58
CA TYR A 267 12.45 11.08 6.79
C TYR A 267 12.14 12.46 6.19
N ARG A 268 13.17 13.32 5.95
CA ARG A 268 12.98 14.64 5.33
C ARG A 268 12.56 14.57 3.85
N LYS A 269 12.68 13.42 3.21
CA LYS A 269 12.29 13.21 1.79
C LYS A 269 10.93 12.53 1.63
N LEU A 270 10.16 12.39 2.71
CA LEU A 270 8.84 11.74 2.71
C LEU A 270 7.68 12.74 2.54
N GLY A 271 7.96 14.01 2.31
CA GLY A 271 6.98 15.08 2.08
C GLY A 271 6.84 15.46 0.62
#